data_82b22f4f2f3d1159d6449be70a2a4830
#
_entry.id   82b22f4f2f3d1159d6449be70a2a4830
#
_cell.length_a   1.000
_cell.length_b   1.000
_cell.length_c   1.000
_cell.angle_alpha   90.00
_cell.angle_beta   90.00
_cell.angle_gamma   90.00
#
_symmetry.space_group_name_H-M   'P 1'
#
loop_
_entity.id
_entity.type
_entity.pdbx_description
1 polymer ?
#
loop_
_entity_poly.entity_id
_entity_poly.type
_entity_poly.pdbx_seq_one_letter_code
_entity_poly.pdbx_strand_id
1 'polypeptide(L)'
;PPRAWAQRHLVHALFYALRTGCGRRYLPREYPPWQTAYTTFRQWRLQGIWQCVHEALRRAVRLRAGRHANPSPAIMDSQSVKTTEESGGIKGYDGGKQVKGRKRHVLVDTLRLLLSVEVTPAKTSDQAGARRLLIGLKPLQPRLELIWADGPYSGDPLATWCAAEGAWRVEIIKPTSHGQGF
;
A
#
# COMPACT_ATOMS: atom_id res chain seq x y z
N PRO A 1 16.17 -3.42 36.56
CA PRO A 1 16.01 -2.66 35.33
C PRO A 1 15.09 -3.42 34.37
N PRO A 2 14.19 -2.76 33.65
CA PRO A 2 13.35 -3.45 32.70
C PRO A 2 14.23 -4.13 31.65
N ARG A 3 13.92 -5.39 31.32
CA ARG A 3 14.66 -6.19 30.35
C ARG A 3 14.63 -5.46 29.00
N ALA A 4 15.80 -5.04 28.50
CA ALA A 4 15.90 -4.48 27.16
C ALA A 4 15.68 -5.60 26.12
N TRP A 5 14.61 -5.52 25.37
CA TRP A 5 14.33 -6.47 24.29
C TRP A 5 15.12 -6.10 23.04
N ALA A 6 15.78 -7.09 22.44
CA ALA A 6 16.45 -6.87 21.17
C ALA A 6 15.43 -6.48 20.09
N GLN A 7 15.81 -5.56 19.19
CA GLN A 7 14.94 -5.06 18.11
C GLN A 7 14.35 -6.20 17.26
N ARG A 8 15.11 -7.26 17.04
CA ARG A 8 14.64 -8.46 16.34
C ARG A 8 13.39 -9.07 16.97
N HIS A 9 13.33 -9.19 18.30
CA HIS A 9 12.15 -9.73 18.98
C HIS A 9 10.93 -8.81 18.85
N LEU A 10 11.15 -7.49 18.83
CA LEU A 10 10.10 -6.51 18.61
C LEU A 10 9.52 -6.65 17.19
N VAL A 11 10.39 -6.77 16.19
CA VAL A 11 9.96 -6.99 14.80
C VAL A 11 9.20 -8.31 14.65
N HIS A 12 9.69 -9.39 15.25
CA HIS A 12 9.00 -10.69 15.21
C HIS A 12 7.61 -10.61 15.87
N ALA A 13 7.48 -9.93 17.01
CA ALA A 13 6.19 -9.71 17.67
C ALA A 13 5.20 -8.96 16.78
N LEU A 14 5.66 -7.92 16.08
CA LEU A 14 4.84 -7.15 15.17
C LEU A 14 4.40 -7.99 13.96
N PHE A 15 5.30 -8.74 13.35
CA PHE A 15 4.95 -9.63 12.24
C PHE A 15 4.03 -10.78 12.68
N TYR A 16 4.22 -11.32 13.88
CA TYR A 16 3.31 -12.31 14.43
C TYR A 16 1.89 -11.75 14.54
N ALA A 17 1.72 -10.58 15.17
CA ALA A 17 0.43 -9.93 15.31
C ALA A 17 -0.23 -9.61 13.95
N LEU A 18 0.56 -9.13 12.97
CA LEU A 18 0.06 -8.83 11.62
C LEU A 18 -0.36 -10.10 10.86
N ARG A 19 0.39 -11.18 10.99
CA ARG A 19 0.13 -12.43 10.28
C ARG A 19 -1.06 -13.20 10.84
N THR A 20 -1.20 -13.22 12.17
CA THR A 20 -2.26 -13.97 12.85
C THR A 20 -3.54 -13.18 13.03
N GLY A 21 -3.46 -11.83 12.97
CA GLY A 21 -4.59 -10.97 13.30
C GLY A 21 -5.00 -11.02 14.77
N CYS A 22 -4.17 -11.61 15.66
CA CYS A 22 -4.50 -11.73 17.07
C CYS A 22 -4.64 -10.36 17.74
N GLY A 23 -5.55 -10.27 18.70
CA GLY A 23 -5.64 -9.08 19.55
C GLY A 23 -4.31 -8.85 20.28
N ARG A 24 -3.88 -7.59 20.40
CA ARG A 24 -2.56 -7.23 20.97
C ARG A 24 -2.29 -7.88 22.33
N ARG A 25 -3.33 -8.03 23.17
CA ARG A 25 -3.22 -8.65 24.52
C ARG A 25 -2.97 -10.16 24.47
N TYR A 26 -3.19 -10.80 23.32
CA TYR A 26 -2.99 -12.23 23.11
C TYR A 26 -1.64 -12.56 22.46
N LEU A 27 -0.73 -11.58 22.45
CA LEU A 27 0.64 -11.85 22.00
C LEU A 27 1.29 -12.91 22.91
N PRO A 28 1.86 -14.01 22.37
CA PRO A 28 2.50 -15.06 23.16
C PRO A 28 3.59 -14.54 24.09
N ARG A 29 3.79 -15.23 25.22
CA ARG A 29 4.73 -14.81 26.26
C ARG A 29 6.20 -14.82 25.86
N GLU A 30 6.54 -15.51 24.78
CA GLU A 30 7.88 -15.55 24.20
C GLU A 30 8.27 -14.21 23.56
N TYR A 31 7.30 -13.40 23.22
CA TYR A 31 7.50 -12.06 22.67
C TYR A 31 7.58 -10.98 23.76
N PRO A 32 8.08 -9.80 23.40
CA PRO A 32 8.00 -8.64 24.28
C PRO A 32 6.55 -8.35 24.71
N PRO A 33 6.34 -7.77 25.91
CA PRO A 33 5.01 -7.32 26.31
C PRO A 33 4.36 -6.47 25.19
N TRP A 34 3.07 -6.68 24.96
CA TRP A 34 2.36 -6.03 23.85
C TRP A 34 2.47 -4.49 23.88
N GLN A 35 2.56 -3.90 25.10
CA GLN A 35 2.73 -2.45 25.27
C GLN A 35 4.07 -2.00 24.67
N THR A 36 5.14 -2.74 24.93
CA THR A 36 6.48 -2.46 24.41
C THR A 36 6.50 -2.57 22.88
N ALA A 37 5.96 -3.67 22.34
CA ALA A 37 5.86 -3.87 20.89
C ALA A 37 5.05 -2.76 20.22
N TYR A 38 3.89 -2.38 20.81
CA TYR A 38 3.04 -1.32 20.28
C TYR A 38 3.68 0.07 20.34
N THR A 39 4.32 0.39 21.46
CA THR A 39 5.02 1.68 21.63
C THR A 39 6.14 1.81 20.61
N THR A 40 6.93 0.74 20.40
CA THR A 40 8.00 0.70 19.41
C THR A 40 7.43 0.85 17.99
N PHE A 41 6.38 0.11 17.66
CA PHE A 41 5.70 0.25 16.36
C PHE A 41 5.24 1.69 16.11
N ARG A 42 4.59 2.31 17.10
CA ARG A 42 4.11 3.69 17.00
C ARG A 42 5.27 4.68 16.81
N GLN A 43 6.34 4.53 17.58
CA GLN A 43 7.52 5.39 17.46
C GLN A 43 8.15 5.26 16.06
N TRP A 44 8.39 4.03 15.60
CA TRP A 44 8.98 3.78 14.28
C TRP A 44 8.10 4.29 13.14
N ARG A 45 6.77 4.23 13.31
CA ARG A 45 5.83 4.83 12.36
C ARG A 45 5.95 6.35 12.31
N LEU A 46 6.00 7.00 13.48
CA LEU A 46 6.11 8.46 13.56
C LEU A 46 7.47 9.00 13.07
N GLN A 47 8.52 8.21 13.23
CA GLN A 47 9.88 8.52 12.78
C GLN A 47 10.12 8.16 11.31
N GLY A 48 9.16 7.58 10.61
CA GLY A 48 9.33 7.18 9.21
C GLY A 48 10.24 5.96 8.99
N ILE A 49 10.62 5.23 10.06
CA ILE A 49 11.54 4.09 9.97
C ILE A 49 10.97 2.99 9.08
N TRP A 50 9.65 2.72 9.15
CA TRP A 50 9.02 1.73 8.30
C TRP A 50 9.15 2.05 6.82
N GLN A 51 9.02 3.31 6.46
CA GLN A 51 9.19 3.79 5.07
C GLN A 51 10.64 3.60 4.62
N CYS A 52 11.61 3.98 5.46
CA CYS A 52 13.04 3.78 5.15
C CYS A 52 13.41 2.30 4.96
N VAL A 53 12.95 1.42 5.86
CA VAL A 53 13.19 -0.03 5.78
C VAL A 53 12.55 -0.60 4.52
N HIS A 54 11.30 -0.25 4.26
CA HIS A 54 10.57 -0.71 3.07
C HIS A 54 11.29 -0.28 1.78
N GLU A 55 11.69 0.99 1.69
CA GLU A 55 12.41 1.53 0.53
C GLU A 55 13.75 0.79 0.31
N ALA A 56 14.54 0.61 1.38
CA ALA A 56 15.81 -0.10 1.30
C ALA A 56 15.65 -1.55 0.83
N LEU A 57 14.67 -2.27 1.38
CA LEU A 57 14.37 -3.65 1.00
C LEU A 57 13.87 -3.74 -0.44
N ARG A 58 12.96 -2.86 -0.86
CA ARG A 58 12.46 -2.81 -2.22
C ARG A 58 13.59 -2.61 -3.22
N ARG A 59 14.48 -1.64 -2.98
CA ARG A 59 15.63 -1.37 -3.83
C ARG A 59 16.58 -2.57 -3.90
N ALA A 60 16.86 -3.21 -2.76
CA ALA A 60 17.71 -4.38 -2.71
C ALA A 60 17.13 -5.56 -3.50
N VAL A 61 15.83 -5.84 -3.37
CA VAL A 61 15.15 -6.89 -4.13
C VAL A 61 15.20 -6.61 -5.63
N ARG A 62 14.98 -5.37 -6.06
CA ARG A 62 15.05 -4.99 -7.47
C ARG A 62 16.44 -5.18 -8.05
N LEU A 63 17.46 -4.71 -7.35
CA LEU A 63 18.86 -4.87 -7.77
C LEU A 63 19.26 -6.34 -7.86
N ARG A 64 18.85 -7.17 -6.89
CA ARG A 64 19.06 -8.62 -6.91
C ARG A 64 18.38 -9.32 -8.08
N ALA A 65 17.25 -8.79 -8.53
CA ALA A 65 16.52 -9.26 -9.71
C ALA A 65 17.08 -8.70 -11.04
N GLY A 66 18.25 -8.06 -11.03
CA GLY A 66 18.86 -7.46 -12.23
C GLY A 66 18.11 -6.23 -12.75
N ARG A 67 17.28 -5.58 -11.89
CA ARG A 67 16.49 -4.40 -12.26
C ARG A 67 17.10 -3.14 -11.67
N HIS A 68 16.79 -2.00 -12.28
CA HIS A 68 17.15 -0.71 -11.69
C HIS A 68 16.46 -0.51 -10.32
N ALA A 69 17.13 0.11 -9.36
CA ALA A 69 16.61 0.34 -8.00
C ALA A 69 15.26 1.08 -7.98
N ASN A 70 15.09 2.07 -8.86
CA ASN A 70 13.83 2.80 -9.05
C ASN A 70 13.13 2.30 -10.32
N PRO A 71 11.84 1.94 -10.26
CA PRO A 71 11.09 1.50 -11.44
C PRO A 71 10.78 2.66 -12.38
N SER A 72 10.66 2.38 -13.69
CA SER A 72 10.09 3.31 -14.66
C SER A 72 8.62 3.04 -14.94
N PRO A 73 8.13 1.80 -15.04
CA PRO A 73 6.70 1.54 -15.04
C PRO A 73 6.20 1.10 -13.66
N ALA A 74 4.93 1.38 -13.41
CA ALA A 74 4.17 0.90 -12.25
C ALA A 74 2.76 0.47 -12.65
N ILE A 75 2.10 -0.27 -11.77
CA ILE A 75 0.74 -0.75 -11.93
C ILE A 75 -0.09 -0.19 -10.77
N MET A 76 -1.21 0.42 -11.09
CA MET A 76 -2.15 0.98 -10.13
C MET A 76 -3.43 0.17 -10.09
N ASP A 77 -3.91 -0.14 -8.88
CA ASP A 77 -5.14 -0.90 -8.65
C ASP A 77 -5.84 -0.46 -7.36
N SER A 78 -7.12 -0.82 -7.22
CA SER A 78 -7.89 -0.58 -6.00
C SER A 78 -8.67 -1.80 -5.55
N GLN A 79 -8.73 -2.00 -4.24
CA GLN A 79 -9.51 -3.05 -3.61
C GLN A 79 -10.41 -2.50 -2.51
N SER A 80 -11.73 -2.76 -2.61
CA SER A 80 -12.68 -2.48 -1.53
C SER A 80 -12.72 -3.64 -0.54
N VAL A 81 -12.60 -3.32 0.75
CA VAL A 81 -12.53 -4.30 1.85
C VAL A 81 -13.63 -4.00 2.85
N LYS A 82 -14.42 -5.02 3.20
CA LYS A 82 -15.44 -4.93 4.26
C LYS A 82 -14.77 -4.58 5.59
N THR A 83 -15.44 -3.76 6.37
CA THR A 83 -15.08 -3.49 7.77
C THR A 83 -16.15 -4.01 8.68
N THR A 84 -15.78 -4.42 9.89
CA THR A 84 -16.75 -4.79 10.94
C THR A 84 -17.57 -3.57 11.36
N GLU A 85 -18.76 -3.79 11.91
CA GLU A 85 -19.63 -2.71 12.38
C GLU A 85 -18.98 -1.88 13.48
N GLU A 86 -18.25 -2.53 14.37
CA GLU A 86 -17.53 -1.93 15.50
C GLU A 86 -16.23 -1.20 15.09
N SER A 87 -15.74 -1.40 13.85
CA SER A 87 -14.50 -0.76 13.44
C SER A 87 -14.68 0.76 13.37
N GLY A 88 -13.99 1.49 14.24
CA GLY A 88 -13.93 2.95 14.20
C GLY A 88 -13.23 3.49 12.94
N GLY A 89 -13.34 4.80 12.68
CA GLY A 89 -12.60 5.51 11.65
C GLY A 89 -13.29 5.56 10.29
N ILE A 90 -12.49 5.71 9.24
CA ILE A 90 -12.93 5.98 7.88
C ILE A 90 -13.74 4.80 7.31
N LYS A 91 -15.00 5.03 6.94
CA LYS A 91 -15.89 4.05 6.30
C LYS A 91 -16.68 4.71 5.16
N GLY A 92 -17.10 3.94 4.18
CA GLY A 92 -17.98 4.36 3.09
C GLY A 92 -18.60 3.15 2.41
N TYR A 93 -19.54 3.38 1.49
CA TYR A 93 -20.18 2.34 0.70
C TYR A 93 -19.73 2.44 -0.75
N ASP A 94 -19.17 1.36 -1.29
CA ASP A 94 -18.86 1.20 -2.70
C ASP A 94 -20.09 0.60 -3.41
N GLY A 95 -20.82 1.44 -4.14
CA GLY A 95 -22.03 1.02 -4.83
C GLY A 95 -21.78 0.02 -5.97
N GLY A 96 -20.64 0.10 -6.65
CA GLY A 96 -20.27 -0.81 -7.72
C GLY A 96 -19.90 -2.22 -7.23
N LYS A 97 -19.21 -2.31 -6.12
CA LYS A 97 -18.77 -3.58 -5.50
C LYS A 97 -19.71 -4.05 -4.39
N GLN A 98 -20.73 -3.24 -4.02
CA GLN A 98 -21.67 -3.49 -2.91
C GLN A 98 -20.96 -3.78 -1.57
N VAL A 99 -19.89 -3.04 -1.29
CA VAL A 99 -19.05 -3.21 -0.10
C VAL A 99 -19.12 -1.99 0.80
N LYS A 100 -19.56 -2.16 2.05
CA LYS A 100 -19.44 -1.16 3.11
C LYS A 100 -18.08 -1.31 3.81
N GLY A 101 -17.20 -0.32 3.66
CA GLY A 101 -15.88 -0.43 4.26
C GLY A 101 -14.88 0.62 3.79
N ARG A 102 -13.67 0.17 3.50
CA ARG A 102 -12.54 0.99 3.04
C ARG A 102 -12.09 0.55 1.67
N LYS A 103 -11.54 1.48 0.90
CA LYS A 103 -10.87 1.17 -0.36
C LYS A 103 -9.37 1.39 -0.17
N ARG A 104 -8.58 0.39 -0.58
CA ARG A 104 -7.11 0.48 -0.65
C ARG A 104 -6.74 0.74 -2.09
N HIS A 105 -6.07 1.85 -2.34
CA HIS A 105 -5.45 2.14 -3.62
C HIS A 105 -3.97 1.79 -3.47
N VAL A 106 -3.43 1.05 -4.41
CA VAL A 106 -2.05 0.57 -4.39
C VAL A 106 -1.34 0.92 -5.68
N LEU A 107 -0.08 1.27 -5.59
CA LEU A 107 0.83 1.38 -6.70
C LEU A 107 1.97 0.39 -6.48
N VAL A 108 2.18 -0.51 -7.42
CA VAL A 108 3.25 -1.52 -7.36
C VAL A 108 4.12 -1.44 -8.60
N ASP A 109 5.34 -1.92 -8.51
CA ASP A 109 6.19 -2.07 -9.68
C ASP A 109 5.94 -3.40 -10.44
N THR A 110 6.68 -3.65 -11.50
CA THR A 110 6.57 -4.87 -12.32
C THR A 110 7.00 -6.15 -11.60
N LEU A 111 7.67 -6.05 -10.46
CA LEU A 111 7.95 -7.17 -9.55
C LEU A 111 6.89 -7.30 -8.45
N ARG A 112 5.77 -6.54 -8.55
CA ARG A 112 4.69 -6.45 -7.55
C ARG A 112 5.16 -5.89 -6.19
N LEU A 113 6.27 -5.16 -6.16
CA LEU A 113 6.75 -4.50 -4.95
C LEU A 113 6.00 -3.19 -4.77
N LEU A 114 5.52 -2.94 -3.56
CA LEU A 114 4.73 -1.77 -3.21
C LEU A 114 5.57 -0.49 -3.38
N LEU A 115 5.02 0.52 -4.06
CA LEU A 115 5.60 1.87 -4.19
C LEU A 115 4.84 2.87 -3.32
N SER A 116 3.52 2.78 -3.32
CA SER A 116 2.64 3.64 -2.53
C SER A 116 1.34 2.93 -2.19
N VAL A 117 0.72 3.31 -1.08
CA VAL A 117 -0.61 2.85 -0.68
C VAL A 117 -1.39 3.98 -0.03
N GLU A 118 -2.66 4.11 -0.41
CA GLU A 118 -3.61 5.06 0.17
C GLU A 118 -4.88 4.32 0.59
N VAL A 119 -5.40 4.66 1.78
CA VAL A 119 -6.63 4.06 2.31
C VAL A 119 -7.70 5.13 2.45
N THR A 120 -8.81 4.94 1.73
CA THR A 120 -9.92 5.89 1.69
C THR A 120 -11.23 5.22 2.15
N PRO A 121 -12.31 6.01 2.40
CA PRO A 121 -13.65 5.44 2.47
C PRO A 121 -13.97 4.69 1.17
N ALA A 122 -14.68 3.56 1.23
CA ALA A 122 -14.99 2.76 0.04
C ALA A 122 -15.77 3.54 -1.04
N LYS A 123 -16.49 4.59 -0.68
CA LYS A 123 -17.21 5.50 -1.60
C LYS A 123 -16.30 6.37 -2.49
N THR A 124 -15.01 6.46 -2.17
CA THR A 124 -14.07 7.28 -2.95
C THR A 124 -13.91 6.67 -4.34
N SER A 125 -14.04 7.50 -5.39
CA SER A 125 -13.81 7.05 -6.75
C SER A 125 -12.35 6.65 -6.97
N ASP A 126 -12.11 5.76 -7.93
CA ASP A 126 -10.75 5.27 -8.21
C ASP A 126 -9.84 6.40 -8.69
N GLN A 127 -10.35 7.34 -9.49
CA GLN A 127 -9.62 8.53 -9.92
C GLN A 127 -9.24 9.47 -8.76
N ALA A 128 -10.17 9.72 -7.82
CA ALA A 128 -9.87 10.54 -6.64
C ALA A 128 -8.85 9.85 -5.71
N GLY A 129 -8.94 8.53 -5.58
CA GLY A 129 -7.97 7.71 -4.85
C GLY A 129 -6.60 7.71 -5.53
N ALA A 130 -6.55 7.62 -6.86
CA ALA A 130 -5.32 7.72 -7.64
C ALA A 130 -4.57 9.03 -7.39
N ARG A 131 -5.27 10.15 -7.43
CA ARG A 131 -4.64 11.46 -7.15
C ARG A 131 -4.00 11.49 -5.76
N ARG A 132 -4.70 11.00 -4.73
CA ARG A 132 -4.15 10.91 -3.36
C ARG A 132 -2.94 9.98 -3.28
N LEU A 133 -3.00 8.85 -3.97
CA LEU A 133 -1.93 7.85 -4.02
C LEU A 133 -0.65 8.41 -4.64
N LEU A 134 -0.77 9.29 -5.64
CA LEU A 134 0.32 9.79 -6.46
C LEU A 134 0.87 11.15 -5.98
N ILE A 135 0.13 11.92 -5.17
CA ILE A 135 0.62 13.19 -4.61
C ILE A 135 1.94 12.97 -3.88
N GLY A 136 2.94 13.79 -4.19
CA GLY A 136 4.26 13.74 -3.56
C GLY A 136 5.11 12.51 -3.93
N LEU A 137 4.69 11.70 -4.90
CA LEU A 137 5.42 10.48 -5.29
C LEU A 137 6.64 10.77 -6.17
N LYS A 138 6.63 11.85 -6.96
CA LYS A 138 7.71 12.14 -7.92
C LYS A 138 9.11 12.19 -7.31
N PRO A 139 9.34 12.86 -6.16
CA PRO A 139 10.63 12.86 -5.50
C PRO A 139 11.07 11.47 -5.02
N LEU A 140 10.12 10.64 -4.62
CA LEU A 140 10.37 9.28 -4.11
C LEU A 140 10.63 8.27 -5.23
N GLN A 141 10.02 8.49 -6.40
CA GLN A 141 10.12 7.62 -7.57
C GLN A 141 10.49 8.45 -8.83
N PRO A 142 11.71 9.02 -8.88
CA PRO A 142 12.09 9.99 -9.91
C PRO A 142 12.09 9.43 -11.33
N ARG A 143 12.28 8.10 -11.47
CA ARG A 143 12.30 7.41 -12.77
C ARG A 143 10.92 6.92 -13.24
N LEU A 144 9.86 7.08 -12.42
CA LEU A 144 8.53 6.67 -12.83
C LEU A 144 8.03 7.55 -13.97
N GLU A 145 7.65 6.93 -15.08
CA GLU A 145 7.21 7.58 -16.32
C GLU A 145 5.87 7.01 -16.80
N LEU A 146 5.59 5.74 -16.52
CA LEU A 146 4.43 5.02 -17.01
C LEU A 146 3.66 4.37 -15.87
N ILE A 147 2.33 4.52 -15.88
CA ILE A 147 1.42 3.89 -14.94
C ILE A 147 0.37 3.11 -15.74
N TRP A 148 0.34 1.81 -15.56
CA TRP A 148 -0.74 0.96 -16.06
C TRP A 148 -1.88 0.90 -15.04
N ALA A 149 -3.11 1.03 -15.52
CA ALA A 149 -4.31 0.97 -14.70
C ALA A 149 -5.46 0.31 -15.47
N ASP A 150 -6.50 -0.12 -14.79
CA ASP A 150 -7.70 -0.68 -15.39
C ASP A 150 -8.75 0.39 -15.76
N GLY A 151 -9.88 -0.04 -16.33
CA GLY A 151 -10.94 0.83 -16.85
C GLY A 151 -11.43 1.96 -15.94
N PRO A 152 -11.69 1.75 -14.64
CA PRO A 152 -12.13 2.78 -13.70
C PRO A 152 -11.21 4.02 -13.60
N TYR A 153 -9.96 3.90 -14.00
CA TYR A 153 -8.99 5.01 -14.02
C TYR A 153 -8.98 5.76 -15.36
N SER A 154 -9.80 5.35 -16.33
CA SER A 154 -9.85 6.00 -17.65
C SER A 154 -10.39 7.43 -17.56
N GLY A 155 -9.97 8.25 -18.50
CA GLY A 155 -10.47 9.60 -18.74
C GLY A 155 -9.39 10.68 -18.70
N ASP A 156 -9.59 11.70 -19.52
CA ASP A 156 -8.66 12.82 -19.71
C ASP A 156 -8.34 13.59 -18.44
N PRO A 157 -9.28 13.80 -17.47
CA PRO A 157 -8.96 14.57 -16.27
C PRO A 157 -7.90 13.94 -15.38
N LEU A 158 -7.83 12.60 -15.31
CA LEU A 158 -6.77 11.92 -14.54
C LEU A 158 -5.46 11.91 -15.31
N ALA A 159 -5.50 11.62 -16.63
CA ALA A 159 -4.32 11.60 -17.47
C ALA A 159 -3.63 12.97 -17.52
N THR A 160 -4.39 14.05 -17.72
CA THR A 160 -3.87 15.43 -17.70
C THR A 160 -3.25 15.79 -16.37
N TRP A 161 -3.93 15.42 -15.27
CA TRP A 161 -3.39 15.67 -13.93
C TRP A 161 -2.09 14.90 -13.68
N CYS A 162 -2.01 13.63 -14.06
CA CYS A 162 -0.79 12.82 -13.92
C CYS A 162 0.38 13.38 -14.73
N ALA A 163 0.11 13.88 -15.94
CA ALA A 163 1.13 14.51 -16.76
C ALA A 163 1.67 15.80 -16.12
N ALA A 164 0.80 16.61 -15.54
CA ALA A 164 1.17 17.87 -14.86
C ALA A 164 1.92 17.62 -13.54
N GLU A 165 1.46 16.68 -12.71
CA GLU A 165 2.00 16.42 -11.37
C GLU A 165 3.38 15.75 -11.39
N GLY A 166 3.57 14.77 -12.27
CA GLY A 166 4.78 13.95 -12.26
C GLY A 166 5.37 13.60 -13.61
N ALA A 167 4.86 14.16 -14.70
CA ALA A 167 5.17 13.78 -16.09
C ALA A 167 4.91 12.28 -16.33
N TRP A 168 3.85 11.73 -15.69
CA TRP A 168 3.48 10.33 -15.85
C TRP A 168 2.45 10.14 -16.96
N ARG A 169 2.72 9.16 -17.83
CA ARG A 169 1.76 8.66 -18.79
C ARG A 169 0.92 7.56 -18.16
N VAL A 170 -0.40 7.65 -18.23
CA VAL A 170 -1.34 6.62 -17.78
C VAL A 170 -1.82 5.83 -18.98
N GLU A 171 -1.66 4.52 -18.95
CA GLU A 171 -2.17 3.60 -19.99
C GLU A 171 -3.22 2.68 -19.38
N ILE A 172 -4.39 2.66 -19.99
CA ILE A 172 -5.50 1.81 -19.57
C ILE A 172 -5.37 0.43 -20.20
N ILE A 173 -5.14 -0.58 -19.38
CA ILE A 173 -5.08 -1.98 -19.81
C ILE A 173 -6.50 -2.54 -19.82
N LYS A 174 -7.00 -2.87 -21.00
CA LYS A 174 -8.27 -3.59 -21.14
C LYS A 174 -8.03 -5.08 -20.88
N PRO A 175 -8.93 -5.78 -20.18
CA PRO A 175 -8.86 -7.22 -20.09
C PRO A 175 -8.85 -7.79 -21.52
N THR A 176 -7.85 -8.59 -21.85
CA THR A 176 -7.89 -9.39 -23.07
C THR A 176 -9.03 -10.38 -22.90
N SER A 177 -10.04 -10.29 -23.77
CA SER A 177 -11.12 -11.29 -23.85
C SER A 177 -10.53 -12.59 -24.39
N HIS A 178 -9.79 -13.30 -23.56
CA HIS A 178 -9.47 -14.69 -23.79
C HIS A 178 -10.53 -15.56 -23.12
N GLY A 179 -11.47 -15.93 -23.98
CA GLY A 179 -12.07 -17.24 -24.11
C GLY A 179 -12.67 -17.82 -22.83
N GLN A 180 -14.00 -17.95 -22.89
CA GLN A 180 -14.79 -19.07 -22.40
C GLN A 180 -14.12 -19.87 -21.26
N GLY A 181 -14.65 -19.60 -20.05
CA GLY A 181 -14.37 -20.43 -18.90
C GLY A 181 -14.71 -21.89 -19.17
N PHE A 182 -13.98 -22.74 -18.55
CA PHE A 182 -14.37 -24.11 -18.25
C PHE A 182 -15.40 -24.11 -17.14
#